data_59180900f5ea076fa667366c84e1c968
#
_entry.id   59180900f5ea076fa667366c84e1c968
#
_cell.length_a   1.000
_cell.length_b   1.000
_cell.length_c   1.000
_cell.angle_alpha   90.00
_cell.angle_beta   90.00
_cell.angle_gamma   90.00
#
_symmetry.space_group_name_H-M   'P 1'
#
loop_
_entity.id
_entity.type
_entity.pdbx_description
1 polymer ?
#
loop_
_entity_poly.entity_id
_entity_poly.type
_entity_poly.pdbx_seq_one_letter_code
_entity_poly.pdbx_strand_id
1 'polypeptide(L)'
;MKKLFKYMFVGTLACGMLASCAEEQLETAPTTSMSGTSLMANGNAALVPLNGIYRSMYTAGWSTGGNTHQCFGISAYNLMAEVMGDDLIMGAQGSGWFWFDCVYNVKARYTTTSWRSYDLWNAYYTWISNANYILAAEETMEGTSEERGYALGQAYAIRAYSYYMLAQSFARTYKGHESEACCPIYKEPTTADTEGQPRSTVQEVYDLIVADMDKALEYLEGTSRKHISHIGYDVALGLRARIALTMEDWATAKNMAKAAIAASGCEII
;
A
#
# COMPACT_ATOMS: atom_id res chain seq x y z
N MET A 1 -8.39 -69.95 -20.57
CA MET A 1 -7.45 -69.42 -19.54
C MET A 1 -6.44 -68.43 -20.11
N LYS A 2 -5.69 -68.67 -21.16
CA LYS A 2 -4.66 -67.73 -21.69
C LYS A 2 -5.20 -66.39 -22.21
N LYS A 3 -6.43 -66.29 -22.72
CA LYS A 3 -7.03 -65.03 -23.17
C LYS A 3 -7.49 -64.16 -22.01
N LEU A 4 -8.01 -64.74 -20.93
CA LEU A 4 -8.44 -64.01 -19.73
C LEU A 4 -7.25 -63.33 -19.00
N PHE A 5 -6.11 -64.02 -18.94
CA PHE A 5 -4.88 -63.48 -18.35
C PHE A 5 -4.31 -62.28 -19.13
N LYS A 6 -4.41 -62.31 -20.47
CA LYS A 6 -4.00 -61.17 -21.31
C LYS A 6 -4.85 -59.93 -21.08
N TYR A 7 -6.17 -60.07 -20.95
CA TYR A 7 -7.04 -58.90 -20.68
C TYR A 7 -6.91 -58.39 -19.26
N MET A 8 -6.63 -59.25 -18.29
CA MET A 8 -6.35 -58.86 -16.91
C MET A 8 -5.01 -58.08 -16.80
N PHE A 9 -3.99 -58.50 -17.55
CA PHE A 9 -2.67 -57.82 -17.56
C PHE A 9 -2.72 -56.46 -18.27
N VAL A 10 -3.50 -56.34 -19.37
CA VAL A 10 -3.73 -55.08 -20.08
C VAL A 10 -4.57 -54.12 -19.22
N GLY A 11 -5.56 -54.61 -18.48
CA GLY A 11 -6.38 -53.83 -17.56
C GLY A 11 -5.57 -53.24 -16.39
N THR A 12 -4.66 -54.03 -15.82
CA THR A 12 -3.78 -53.57 -14.71
C THR A 12 -2.74 -52.54 -15.18
N LEU A 13 -2.22 -52.69 -16.41
CA LEU A 13 -1.28 -51.72 -16.99
C LEU A 13 -1.96 -50.40 -17.33
N ALA A 14 -3.22 -50.44 -17.81
CA ALA A 14 -4.01 -49.23 -18.10
C ALA A 14 -4.41 -48.45 -16.85
N CYS A 15 -4.73 -49.12 -15.73
CA CYS A 15 -4.98 -48.44 -14.43
C CYS A 15 -3.72 -47.84 -13.80
N GLY A 16 -2.53 -48.43 -14.07
CA GLY A 16 -1.26 -47.87 -13.56
C GLY A 16 -0.83 -46.59 -14.25
N MET A 17 -1.30 -46.35 -15.49
CA MET A 17 -0.98 -45.09 -16.20
C MET A 17 -1.88 -43.90 -15.84
N LEU A 18 -3.00 -44.14 -15.16
CA LEU A 18 -3.90 -43.06 -14.68
C LEU A 18 -3.53 -42.50 -13.29
N ALA A 19 -2.57 -43.12 -12.59
CA ALA A 19 -2.14 -42.70 -11.27
C ALA A 19 -0.86 -41.85 -11.26
N SER A 20 -0.40 -41.41 -12.46
CA SER A 20 0.90 -40.69 -12.60
C SER A 20 0.75 -39.16 -12.77
N CYS A 21 -0.32 -38.59 -12.29
CA CYS A 21 -0.36 -37.14 -12.09
C CYS A 21 -0.27 -36.91 -10.59
N ALA A 22 0.93 -36.85 -10.06
CA ALA A 22 1.15 -36.29 -8.72
C ALA A 22 0.78 -34.80 -8.78
N GLU A 23 -0.16 -34.38 -7.98
CA GLU A 23 -0.57 -32.97 -7.83
C GLU A 23 0.65 -32.05 -7.63
N GLU A 24 1.70 -32.54 -7.00
CA GLU A 24 2.97 -31.83 -6.83
C GLU A 24 3.69 -31.47 -8.14
N GLN A 25 3.42 -32.12 -9.25
CA GLN A 25 4.01 -31.79 -10.56
C GLN A 25 3.22 -30.70 -11.30
N LEU A 26 2.04 -30.36 -10.85
CA LEU A 26 1.23 -29.27 -11.40
C LEU A 26 1.51 -27.94 -10.72
N GLU A 27 2.14 -27.95 -9.56
CA GLU A 27 2.63 -26.74 -8.90
C GLU A 27 3.97 -26.29 -9.49
N THR A 28 3.94 -25.71 -10.68
CA THR A 28 5.13 -25.15 -11.32
C THR A 28 5.38 -23.74 -10.82
N ALA A 29 6.42 -23.55 -10.04
CA ALA A 29 6.97 -22.21 -9.78
C ALA A 29 7.80 -21.74 -11.00
N PRO A 30 7.71 -20.46 -11.39
CA PRO A 30 8.52 -19.94 -12.49
C PRO A 30 10.01 -20.09 -12.15
N THR A 31 10.79 -20.74 -13.03
CA THR A 31 12.23 -20.95 -12.83
C THR A 31 13.06 -19.68 -13.04
N THR A 32 12.49 -18.65 -13.64
CA THR A 32 13.16 -17.39 -13.99
C THR A 32 12.64 -16.19 -13.19
N SER A 33 11.62 -16.38 -12.34
CA SER A 33 11.07 -15.34 -11.45
C SER A 33 10.75 -15.95 -10.08
N MET A 34 10.92 -15.18 -9.03
CA MET A 34 10.51 -15.61 -7.69
C MET A 34 8.98 -15.64 -7.60
N SER A 35 8.42 -16.69 -7.01
CA SER A 35 6.97 -16.73 -6.74
C SER A 35 6.61 -15.68 -5.67
N GLY A 36 5.40 -15.12 -5.72
CA GLY A 36 4.94 -14.20 -4.70
C GLY A 36 5.04 -14.78 -3.28
N THR A 37 4.73 -16.06 -3.11
CA THR A 37 4.83 -16.79 -1.85
C THR A 37 6.28 -16.83 -1.33
N SER A 38 7.26 -17.10 -2.22
CA SER A 38 8.68 -17.11 -1.85
C SER A 38 9.20 -15.74 -1.41
N LEU A 39 8.67 -14.66 -2.01
CA LEU A 39 9.03 -13.28 -1.67
C LEU A 39 8.53 -12.88 -0.28
N MET A 40 7.44 -13.47 0.19
CA MET A 40 6.88 -13.19 1.52
C MET A 40 7.37 -14.16 2.60
N ALA A 41 8.14 -15.19 2.23
CA ALA A 41 8.56 -16.25 3.14
C ALA A 41 9.47 -15.77 4.28
N ASN A 42 10.26 -14.71 4.05
CA ASN A 42 11.10 -14.14 5.10
C ASN A 42 11.25 -12.62 4.98
N GLY A 43 11.65 -11.97 6.08
CA GLY A 43 11.74 -10.52 6.19
C GLY A 43 12.69 -9.88 5.17
N ASN A 44 13.80 -10.51 4.81
CA ASN A 44 14.72 -9.97 3.80
C ASN A 44 14.16 -10.11 2.38
N ALA A 45 13.51 -11.23 2.05
CA ALA A 45 12.86 -11.42 0.75
C ALA A 45 11.70 -10.44 0.56
N ALA A 46 10.97 -10.12 1.63
CA ALA A 46 9.87 -9.15 1.62
C ALA A 46 10.31 -7.71 1.30
N LEU A 47 11.61 -7.41 1.39
CA LEU A 47 12.14 -6.12 0.92
C LEU A 47 12.05 -5.95 -0.61
N VAL A 48 11.99 -7.04 -1.36
CA VAL A 48 11.84 -6.96 -2.83
C VAL A 48 10.50 -6.35 -3.23
N PRO A 49 9.34 -6.89 -2.79
CA PRO A 49 8.05 -6.26 -3.07
C PRO A 49 7.91 -4.86 -2.42
N LEU A 50 8.47 -4.64 -1.22
CA LEU A 50 8.50 -3.31 -0.62
C LEU A 50 9.22 -2.29 -1.51
N ASN A 51 10.40 -2.63 -2.04
CA ASN A 51 11.11 -1.78 -2.98
C ASN A 51 10.30 -1.55 -4.26
N GLY A 52 9.52 -2.54 -4.70
CA GLY A 52 8.56 -2.41 -5.79
C GLY A 52 7.50 -1.35 -5.47
N ILE A 53 6.93 -1.36 -4.26
CA ILE A 53 5.97 -0.35 -3.80
C ILE A 53 6.62 1.03 -3.80
N TYR A 54 7.77 1.21 -3.15
CA TYR A 54 8.48 2.49 -3.12
C TYR A 54 8.80 3.02 -4.50
N ARG A 55 9.28 2.15 -5.41
CA ARG A 55 9.53 2.56 -6.80
C ARG A 55 8.26 3.04 -7.49
N SER A 56 7.15 2.35 -7.28
CA SER A 56 5.86 2.72 -7.88
C SER A 56 5.31 4.06 -7.37
N MET A 57 5.70 4.48 -6.17
CA MET A 57 5.28 5.73 -5.56
C MET A 57 5.81 6.99 -6.26
N TYR A 58 6.84 6.88 -7.10
CA TYR A 58 7.38 8.00 -7.86
C TYR A 58 7.41 7.77 -9.38
N THR A 59 6.78 6.71 -9.86
CA THR A 59 6.66 6.43 -11.30
C THR A 59 5.32 6.91 -11.84
N ALA A 60 5.28 7.20 -13.13
CA ALA A 60 4.05 7.49 -13.86
C ALA A 60 3.30 6.21 -14.22
N GLY A 61 2.05 6.34 -14.67
CA GLY A 61 1.28 5.21 -15.21
C GLY A 61 0.03 4.85 -14.42
N TRP A 62 -0.34 5.62 -13.42
CA TRP A 62 -1.53 5.38 -12.59
C TRP A 62 -2.84 5.83 -13.25
N SER A 63 -2.75 6.68 -14.27
CA SER A 63 -3.89 7.22 -15.00
C SER A 63 -4.24 6.36 -16.21
N THR A 64 -5.54 6.15 -16.45
CA THR A 64 -6.05 5.51 -17.67
C THR A 64 -6.00 6.42 -18.91
N GLY A 65 -5.93 7.73 -18.72
CA GLY A 65 -5.99 8.73 -19.79
C GLY A 65 -4.66 9.06 -20.46
N GLY A 66 -3.57 8.36 -20.13
CA GLY A 66 -2.25 8.62 -20.69
C GLY A 66 -1.62 9.97 -20.32
N ASN A 67 -2.21 10.71 -19.39
CA ASN A 67 -1.64 11.96 -18.90
C ASN A 67 -0.52 11.69 -17.89
N THR A 68 0.65 11.34 -18.41
CA THR A 68 1.82 10.99 -17.60
C THR A 68 2.52 12.20 -16.99
N HIS A 69 2.25 13.40 -17.49
CA HIS A 69 2.95 14.62 -17.08
C HIS A 69 2.63 15.09 -15.67
N GLN A 70 1.41 14.83 -15.21
CA GLN A 70 0.94 15.22 -13.87
C GLN A 70 0.57 14.00 -13.00
N CYS A 71 1.01 12.78 -13.40
CA CYS A 71 0.68 11.51 -12.76
C CYS A 71 1.96 10.75 -12.42
N PHE A 72 2.86 11.37 -11.68
CA PHE A 72 4.15 10.79 -11.30
C PHE A 72 4.20 10.42 -9.81
N GLY A 73 3.12 9.88 -9.29
CA GLY A 73 3.00 9.32 -7.94
C GLY A 73 2.89 10.37 -6.85
N ILE A 74 3.40 10.06 -5.67
CA ILE A 74 3.22 10.87 -4.44
C ILE A 74 3.64 12.32 -4.64
N SER A 75 4.74 12.58 -5.34
CA SER A 75 5.22 13.94 -5.57
C SER A 75 4.21 14.77 -6.35
N ALA A 76 3.53 14.17 -7.34
CA ALA A 76 2.46 14.84 -8.08
C ALA A 76 1.25 15.12 -7.19
N TYR A 77 0.86 14.16 -6.36
CA TYR A 77 -0.29 14.30 -5.47
C TYR A 77 -0.07 15.36 -4.38
N ASN A 78 1.13 15.38 -3.81
CA ASN A 78 1.50 16.41 -2.84
C ASN A 78 1.56 17.79 -3.49
N LEU A 79 2.21 17.93 -4.67
CA LEU A 79 2.25 19.20 -5.38
C LEU A 79 0.85 19.70 -5.76
N MET A 80 -0.04 18.79 -6.18
CA MET A 80 -1.44 19.12 -6.43
C MET A 80 -2.14 19.66 -5.17
N ALA A 81 -1.90 19.06 -4.02
CA ALA A 81 -2.47 19.53 -2.76
C ALA A 81 -1.91 20.93 -2.38
N GLU A 82 -0.61 21.14 -2.53
CA GLU A 82 0.05 22.42 -2.24
C GLU A 82 -0.47 23.57 -3.11
N VAL A 83 -0.63 23.35 -4.42
CA VAL A 83 -1.15 24.41 -5.32
C VAL A 83 -2.64 24.69 -5.12
N MET A 84 -3.34 23.83 -4.41
CA MET A 84 -4.73 24.06 -3.97
C MET A 84 -4.83 24.69 -2.58
N GLY A 85 -3.71 24.76 -1.85
CA GLY A 85 -3.63 25.42 -0.55
C GLY A 85 -3.36 26.92 -0.69
N ASP A 86 -3.17 27.56 0.45
CA ASP A 86 -2.91 29.01 0.52
C ASP A 86 -1.43 29.36 0.46
N ASP A 87 -0.54 28.37 0.61
CA ASP A 87 0.90 28.59 0.74
C ASP A 87 1.65 28.69 -0.60
N LEU A 88 1.05 28.20 -1.69
CA LEU A 88 1.66 28.19 -3.00
C LEU A 88 0.73 28.80 -4.06
N ILE A 89 1.23 29.83 -4.76
CA ILE A 89 0.50 30.53 -5.82
C ILE A 89 1.20 30.34 -7.15
N MET A 90 0.48 29.88 -8.16
CA MET A 90 0.94 29.88 -9.53
C MET A 90 0.65 31.25 -10.18
N GLY A 91 1.70 32.05 -10.43
CA GLY A 91 1.56 33.40 -11.02
C GLY A 91 1.18 33.43 -12.49
N ALA A 92 1.34 32.31 -13.22
CA ALA A 92 1.02 32.19 -14.64
C ALA A 92 0.74 30.73 -15.01
N GLN A 93 -0.06 30.53 -16.05
CA GLN A 93 -0.40 29.20 -16.54
C GLN A 93 0.83 28.40 -17.02
N GLY A 94 1.84 29.05 -17.60
CA GLY A 94 3.03 28.39 -18.09
C GLY A 94 2.73 27.25 -19.07
N SER A 95 3.26 26.05 -18.77
CA SER A 95 2.98 24.82 -19.52
C SER A 95 1.60 24.20 -19.20
N GLY A 96 0.87 24.74 -18.25
CA GLY A 96 -0.45 24.28 -17.81
C GLY A 96 -0.42 23.18 -16.74
N TRP A 97 0.75 22.72 -16.30
CA TRP A 97 0.87 21.71 -15.25
C TRP A 97 0.29 22.23 -13.94
N PHE A 98 -0.64 21.47 -13.35
CA PHE A 98 -1.37 21.81 -12.12
C PHE A 98 -2.13 23.16 -12.15
N TRP A 99 -2.22 23.82 -13.31
CA TRP A 99 -2.94 25.09 -13.45
C TRP A 99 -4.41 24.95 -13.06
N PHE A 100 -5.05 23.88 -13.54
CA PHE A 100 -6.48 23.64 -13.23
C PHE A 100 -6.71 23.34 -11.75
N ASP A 101 -5.73 22.78 -11.06
CA ASP A 101 -5.77 22.54 -9.61
C ASP A 101 -5.64 23.89 -8.88
N CYS A 102 -4.68 24.73 -9.24
CA CYS A 102 -4.44 26.04 -8.65
C CYS A 102 -5.64 27.00 -8.81
N VAL A 103 -6.31 27.00 -9.96
CA VAL A 103 -7.47 27.86 -10.20
C VAL A 103 -8.81 27.22 -9.81
N TYR A 104 -8.77 26.13 -9.05
CA TYR A 104 -9.94 25.37 -8.59
C TYR A 104 -10.92 24.99 -9.73
N ASN A 105 -10.41 24.76 -10.93
CA ASN A 105 -11.22 24.24 -12.03
C ASN A 105 -11.42 22.73 -11.86
N VAL A 106 -12.28 22.40 -10.90
CA VAL A 106 -12.49 21.04 -10.40
C VAL A 106 -13.39 20.18 -11.27
N LYS A 107 -13.81 20.64 -12.46
CA LYS A 107 -14.63 19.81 -13.38
C LYS A 107 -14.01 18.44 -13.66
N ALA A 108 -12.69 18.36 -13.72
CA ALA A 108 -11.97 17.12 -13.88
C ALA A 108 -12.04 16.19 -12.65
N ARG A 109 -12.66 16.58 -11.55
CA ARG A 109 -12.75 15.80 -10.30
C ARG A 109 -14.16 15.29 -9.99
N TYR A 110 -15.21 15.80 -10.67
CA TYR A 110 -16.59 15.47 -10.36
C TYR A 110 -17.08 14.16 -10.99
N THR A 111 -16.33 13.56 -11.88
CA THR A 111 -16.76 12.35 -12.57
C THR A 111 -15.81 11.18 -12.28
N THR A 112 -16.37 9.97 -12.19
CA THR A 112 -15.60 8.73 -12.02
C THR A 112 -14.69 8.42 -13.22
N THR A 113 -14.92 9.07 -14.35
CA THR A 113 -14.10 8.95 -15.56
C THR A 113 -12.94 9.96 -15.59
N SER A 114 -12.89 10.86 -14.62
CA SER A 114 -11.81 11.84 -14.54
C SER A 114 -10.51 11.17 -14.17
N TRP A 115 -9.51 11.34 -15.02
CA TRP A 115 -8.17 10.77 -14.81
C TRP A 115 -7.56 11.21 -13.47
N ARG A 116 -7.83 12.40 -13.00
CA ARG A 116 -7.26 12.95 -11.75
C ARG A 116 -7.74 12.21 -10.50
N SER A 117 -9.04 12.00 -10.38
CA SER A 117 -9.62 11.24 -9.27
C SER A 117 -9.26 9.76 -9.35
N TYR A 118 -9.32 9.19 -10.56
CA TYR A 118 -8.96 7.80 -10.80
C TYR A 118 -7.49 7.52 -10.49
N ASP A 119 -6.58 8.37 -10.93
CA ASP A 119 -5.13 8.23 -10.75
C ASP A 119 -4.78 8.09 -9.27
N LEU A 120 -5.21 9.02 -8.45
CA LEU A 120 -4.96 9.03 -7.02
C LEU A 120 -5.58 7.82 -6.32
N TRP A 121 -6.84 7.52 -6.62
CA TRP A 121 -7.54 6.35 -6.08
C TRP A 121 -6.82 5.04 -6.43
N ASN A 122 -6.52 4.84 -7.71
CA ASN A 122 -5.86 3.65 -8.20
C ASN A 122 -4.47 3.46 -7.58
N ALA A 123 -3.67 4.52 -7.48
CA ALA A 123 -2.35 4.46 -6.90
C ALA A 123 -2.40 3.99 -5.43
N TYR A 124 -3.17 4.68 -4.58
CA TYR A 124 -3.22 4.34 -3.16
C TYR A 124 -3.82 2.96 -2.89
N TYR A 125 -4.87 2.55 -3.61
CA TYR A 125 -5.41 1.20 -3.46
C TYR A 125 -4.46 0.10 -3.97
N THR A 126 -3.67 0.37 -5.00
CA THR A 126 -2.62 -0.56 -5.43
C THR A 126 -1.55 -0.73 -4.35
N TRP A 127 -1.14 0.36 -3.68
CA TRP A 127 -0.16 0.27 -2.59
C TRP A 127 -0.74 -0.41 -1.36
N ILE A 128 -2.01 -0.20 -1.04
CA ILE A 128 -2.73 -0.92 0.01
C ILE A 128 -2.77 -2.42 -0.29
N SER A 129 -3.17 -2.81 -1.50
CA SER A 129 -3.23 -4.22 -1.89
C SER A 129 -1.85 -4.88 -1.79
N ASN A 130 -0.80 -4.23 -2.30
CA ASN A 130 0.56 -4.75 -2.21
C ASN A 130 1.06 -4.85 -0.76
N ALA A 131 0.74 -3.89 0.09
CA ALA A 131 1.04 -3.98 1.52
C ALA A 131 0.28 -5.14 2.19
N ASN A 132 -0.99 -5.36 1.85
CA ASN A 132 -1.78 -6.48 2.36
C ASN A 132 -1.16 -7.84 2.03
N TYR A 133 -0.58 -8.01 0.82
CA TYR A 133 0.15 -9.24 0.48
C TYR A 133 1.34 -9.50 1.41
N ILE A 134 2.06 -8.46 1.82
CA ILE A 134 3.17 -8.59 2.77
C ILE A 134 2.63 -8.91 4.17
N LEU A 135 1.60 -8.20 4.60
CA LEU A 135 0.99 -8.36 5.93
C LEU A 135 0.28 -9.71 6.10
N ALA A 136 -0.23 -10.31 5.03
CA ALA A 136 -0.82 -11.65 5.08
C ALA A 136 0.17 -12.74 5.50
N ALA A 137 1.48 -12.49 5.36
CA ALA A 137 2.53 -13.40 5.81
C ALA A 137 3.02 -13.12 7.25
N GLU A 138 2.41 -12.19 7.99
CA GLU A 138 2.89 -11.73 9.31
C GLU A 138 3.18 -12.87 10.28
N GLU A 139 2.29 -13.85 10.38
CA GLU A 139 2.43 -14.98 11.30
C GLU A 139 3.43 -16.03 10.81
N THR A 140 3.61 -16.16 9.51
CA THR A 140 4.42 -17.21 8.88
C THR A 140 5.78 -16.73 8.39
N MET A 141 6.00 -15.42 8.37
CA MET A 141 7.25 -14.83 7.89
C MET A 141 8.44 -15.25 8.75
N GLU A 142 9.44 -15.87 8.15
CA GLU A 142 10.68 -16.27 8.79
C GLU A 142 11.70 -15.12 8.88
N GLY A 143 12.73 -15.31 9.70
CA GLY A 143 13.82 -14.35 9.87
C GLY A 143 13.96 -13.86 11.30
N THR A 144 14.97 -13.03 11.54
CA THR A 144 15.17 -12.39 12.84
C THR A 144 14.05 -11.39 13.14
N SER A 145 13.88 -11.03 14.42
CA SER A 145 12.92 -10.02 14.82
C SER A 145 13.15 -8.68 14.11
N GLU A 146 14.42 -8.31 13.87
CA GLU A 146 14.78 -7.09 13.13
C GLU A 146 14.36 -7.19 11.65
N GLU A 147 14.64 -8.29 10.97
CA GLU A 147 14.30 -8.47 9.55
C GLU A 147 12.79 -8.47 9.32
N ARG A 148 12.06 -9.22 10.15
CA ARG A 148 10.59 -9.25 10.11
C ARG A 148 10.01 -7.90 10.48
N GLY A 149 10.48 -7.30 11.57
CA GLY A 149 10.03 -5.99 12.04
C GLY A 149 10.24 -4.91 11.00
N TYR A 150 11.40 -4.89 10.36
CA TYR A 150 11.70 -3.93 9.31
C TYR A 150 10.81 -4.08 8.07
N ALA A 151 10.44 -5.29 7.69
CA ALA A 151 9.55 -5.54 6.56
C ALA A 151 8.09 -5.22 6.90
N LEU A 152 7.57 -5.80 7.99
CA LEU A 152 6.18 -5.66 8.41
C LEU A 152 5.84 -4.22 8.82
N GLY A 153 6.73 -3.58 9.59
CA GLY A 153 6.52 -2.21 10.03
C GLY A 153 6.39 -1.22 8.87
N GLN A 154 7.19 -1.38 7.82
CA GLN A 154 7.04 -0.57 6.60
C GLN A 154 5.73 -0.86 5.86
N ALA A 155 5.31 -2.13 5.76
CA ALA A 155 4.05 -2.49 5.11
C ALA A 155 2.84 -1.89 5.84
N TYR A 156 2.82 -1.95 7.18
CA TYR A 156 1.81 -1.27 8.01
C TYR A 156 1.83 0.25 7.80
N ALA A 157 3.01 0.87 7.82
CA ALA A 157 3.13 2.32 7.61
C ALA A 157 2.67 2.75 6.21
N ILE A 158 2.97 1.99 5.17
CA ILE A 158 2.52 2.23 3.79
C ILE A 158 1.00 2.13 3.70
N ARG A 159 0.38 1.12 4.33
CA ARG A 159 -1.07 0.96 4.34
C ARG A 159 -1.75 2.11 5.07
N ALA A 160 -1.26 2.45 6.26
CA ALA A 160 -1.74 3.60 7.04
C ALA A 160 -1.64 4.90 6.26
N TYR A 161 -0.48 5.20 5.67
CA TYR A 161 -0.28 6.40 4.85
C TYR A 161 -1.22 6.45 3.66
N SER A 162 -1.41 5.33 2.97
CA SER A 162 -2.28 5.26 1.80
C SER A 162 -3.74 5.54 2.16
N TYR A 163 -4.26 4.96 3.25
CA TYR A 163 -5.60 5.27 3.75
C TYR A 163 -5.72 6.71 4.24
N TYR A 164 -4.70 7.24 4.89
CA TYR A 164 -4.67 8.63 5.32
C TYR A 164 -4.81 9.61 4.13
N MET A 165 -4.08 9.36 3.05
CA MET A 165 -4.17 10.19 1.84
C MET A 165 -5.51 10.02 1.10
N LEU A 166 -6.08 8.81 1.10
CA LEU A 166 -7.44 8.58 0.59
C LEU A 166 -8.49 9.33 1.41
N ALA A 167 -8.39 9.30 2.73
CA ALA A 167 -9.30 10.02 3.61
C ALA A 167 -9.23 11.53 3.38
N GLN A 168 -8.03 12.10 3.26
CA GLN A 168 -7.86 13.53 2.97
C GLN A 168 -8.39 13.94 1.59
N SER A 169 -8.34 13.03 0.61
CA SER A 169 -8.71 13.34 -0.78
C SER A 169 -10.17 13.09 -1.11
N PHE A 170 -10.82 12.14 -0.42
CA PHE A 170 -12.17 11.65 -0.77
C PHE A 170 -13.19 11.75 0.37
N ALA A 171 -12.79 12.27 1.52
CA ALA A 171 -13.70 12.53 2.63
C ALA A 171 -13.57 13.97 3.12
N ARG A 172 -14.42 14.36 4.05
CA ARG A 172 -14.28 15.62 4.79
C ARG A 172 -13.23 15.47 5.92
N THR A 173 -12.88 16.60 6.53
CA THR A 173 -11.98 16.62 7.69
C THR A 173 -12.49 15.70 8.80
N TYR A 174 -11.58 15.13 9.59
CA TYR A 174 -11.94 14.16 10.64
C TYR A 174 -12.94 14.73 11.64
N LYS A 175 -12.60 15.86 12.26
CA LYS A 175 -13.38 16.43 13.36
C LYS A 175 -14.74 16.93 12.90
N GLY A 176 -15.79 16.39 13.51
CA GLY A 176 -17.18 16.73 13.22
C GLY A 176 -17.78 15.97 12.02
N HIS A 177 -17.03 15.07 11.38
CA HIS A 177 -17.49 14.29 10.22
C HIS A 177 -17.21 12.78 10.39
N GLU A 178 -16.98 12.32 11.62
CA GLU A 178 -16.56 10.97 11.97
C GLU A 178 -17.53 9.89 11.42
N SER A 179 -18.83 10.21 11.37
CA SER A 179 -19.86 9.29 10.86
C SER A 179 -20.10 9.37 9.35
N GLU A 180 -19.46 10.31 8.65
CA GLU A 180 -19.62 10.45 7.21
C GLU A 180 -18.85 9.39 6.43
N ALA A 181 -19.29 9.14 5.17
CA ALA A 181 -18.65 8.14 4.32
C ALA A 181 -17.25 8.60 3.85
N CYS A 182 -16.27 7.71 4.02
CA CYS A 182 -14.88 7.92 3.61
C CYS A 182 -14.52 7.06 2.38
N CYS A 183 -13.91 5.93 2.58
CA CYS A 183 -13.47 5.02 1.53
C CYS A 183 -13.62 3.56 1.99
N PRO A 184 -13.73 2.58 1.06
CA PRO A 184 -13.76 1.17 1.40
C PRO A 184 -12.48 0.70 2.09
N ILE A 185 -12.60 -0.18 3.09
CA ILE A 185 -11.48 -0.78 3.80
C ILE A 185 -11.23 -2.19 3.27
N TYR A 186 -9.99 -2.47 2.85
CA TYR A 186 -9.48 -3.80 2.51
C TYR A 186 -8.25 -4.10 3.36
N LYS A 187 -8.34 -5.13 4.20
CA LYS A 187 -7.23 -5.57 5.06
C LYS A 187 -6.51 -6.80 4.52
N GLU A 188 -7.17 -7.52 3.62
CA GLU A 188 -6.67 -8.74 3.00
C GLU A 188 -6.15 -8.47 1.59
N PRO A 189 -5.29 -9.34 1.04
CA PRO A 189 -4.91 -9.29 -0.36
C PRO A 189 -6.12 -9.28 -1.29
N THR A 190 -6.12 -8.37 -2.26
CA THR A 190 -7.21 -8.30 -3.24
C THR A 190 -6.83 -9.03 -4.53
N THR A 191 -7.81 -9.75 -5.11
CA THR A 191 -7.71 -10.49 -6.36
C THR A 191 -8.77 -10.00 -7.36
N ALA A 192 -8.78 -10.56 -8.56
CA ALA A 192 -9.82 -10.25 -9.56
C ALA A 192 -11.23 -10.64 -9.09
N ASP A 193 -11.34 -11.60 -8.16
CA ASP A 193 -12.60 -12.09 -7.62
C ASP A 193 -13.03 -11.38 -6.33
N THR A 194 -12.23 -10.41 -5.85
CA THR A 194 -12.56 -9.65 -4.65
C THR A 194 -13.77 -8.76 -4.89
N GLU A 195 -14.83 -8.99 -4.12
CA GLU A 195 -16.03 -8.17 -4.21
C GLU A 195 -15.80 -6.74 -3.71
N GLY A 196 -16.46 -5.78 -4.35
CA GLY A 196 -16.41 -4.38 -3.95
C GLY A 196 -17.05 -4.18 -2.57
N GLN A 197 -16.41 -3.39 -1.71
CA GLN A 197 -16.91 -3.06 -0.38
C GLN A 197 -17.58 -1.68 -0.38
N PRO A 198 -18.60 -1.47 0.46
CA PRO A 198 -19.15 -0.14 0.68
C PRO A 198 -18.11 0.80 1.29
N ARG A 199 -18.35 2.09 1.20
CA ARG A 199 -17.50 3.08 1.89
C ARG A 199 -17.68 2.96 3.40
N SER A 200 -16.57 2.80 4.10
CA SER A 200 -16.52 2.91 5.56
C SER A 200 -16.64 4.37 6.00
N THR A 201 -16.92 4.59 7.28
CA THR A 201 -16.98 5.93 7.86
C THR A 201 -15.57 6.53 8.02
N VAL A 202 -15.52 7.85 8.16
CA VAL A 202 -14.27 8.56 8.49
C VAL A 202 -13.64 7.99 9.76
N GLN A 203 -14.45 7.74 10.81
CA GLN A 203 -13.98 7.14 12.05
C GLN A 203 -13.32 5.78 11.83
N GLU A 204 -14.01 4.85 11.15
CA GLU A 204 -13.49 3.49 10.89
C GLU A 204 -12.17 3.51 10.11
N VAL A 205 -12.05 4.42 9.14
CA VAL A 205 -10.82 4.56 8.36
C VAL A 205 -9.68 5.13 9.22
N TYR A 206 -9.94 6.15 10.04
CA TYR A 206 -8.92 6.69 10.94
C TYR A 206 -8.54 5.73 12.07
N ASP A 207 -9.47 4.92 12.57
CA ASP A 207 -9.17 3.85 13.53
C ASP A 207 -8.18 2.84 12.93
N LEU A 208 -8.38 2.44 11.67
CA LEU A 208 -7.43 1.59 10.96
C LEU A 208 -6.08 2.28 10.75
N ILE A 209 -6.07 3.55 10.33
CA ILE A 209 -4.85 4.32 10.11
C ILE A 209 -4.02 4.39 11.40
N VAL A 210 -4.66 4.66 12.53
CA VAL A 210 -4.00 4.74 13.84
C VAL A 210 -3.46 3.37 14.24
N ALA A 211 -4.28 2.33 14.15
CA ALA A 211 -3.89 0.96 14.52
C ALA A 211 -2.70 0.47 13.68
N ASP A 212 -2.73 0.70 12.38
CA ASP A 212 -1.65 0.32 11.47
C ASP A 212 -0.36 1.11 11.78
N MET A 213 -0.47 2.40 12.07
CA MET A 213 0.70 3.21 12.38
C MET A 213 1.30 2.84 13.75
N ASP A 214 0.48 2.50 14.73
CA ASP A 214 0.93 2.03 16.03
C ASP A 214 1.62 0.65 15.89
N LYS A 215 1.10 -0.25 15.03
CA LYS A 215 1.78 -1.50 14.65
C LYS A 215 3.10 -1.25 13.90
N ALA A 216 3.12 -0.28 13.00
CA ALA A 216 4.34 0.11 12.31
C ALA A 216 5.43 0.57 13.29
N LEU A 217 5.07 1.36 14.30
CA LEU A 217 5.99 1.80 15.34
C LEU A 217 6.50 0.63 16.18
N GLU A 218 5.60 -0.29 16.60
CA GLU A 218 5.96 -1.50 17.35
C GLU A 218 7.02 -2.33 16.59
N TYR A 219 6.82 -2.55 15.29
CA TYR A 219 7.71 -3.34 14.46
C TYR A 219 9.02 -2.65 14.08
N LEU A 220 9.00 -1.33 13.88
CA LEU A 220 10.17 -0.57 13.47
C LEU A 220 11.07 -0.17 14.64
N GLU A 221 10.58 -0.24 15.87
CA GLU A 221 11.40 0.09 17.05
C GLU A 221 12.64 -0.81 17.12
N GLY A 222 13.80 -0.20 17.25
CA GLY A 222 15.09 -0.91 17.32
C GLY A 222 15.60 -1.45 15.98
N THR A 223 14.86 -1.27 14.87
CA THR A 223 15.37 -1.66 13.55
C THR A 223 16.24 -0.57 12.93
N SER A 224 17.21 -0.99 12.11
CA SER A 224 18.08 -0.07 11.37
C SER A 224 17.54 0.20 9.98
N ARG A 225 17.32 1.47 9.62
CA ARG A 225 16.88 1.88 8.29
C ARG A 225 17.96 1.56 7.25
N LYS A 226 17.67 0.64 6.31
CA LYS A 226 18.62 0.16 5.30
C LYS A 226 18.79 1.12 4.10
N HIS A 227 17.80 1.96 3.84
CA HIS A 227 17.82 2.90 2.73
C HIS A 227 17.06 4.19 3.09
N ILE A 228 17.55 5.34 2.62
CA ILE A 228 16.96 6.65 2.96
C ILE A 228 15.51 6.81 2.48
N SER A 229 15.13 6.13 1.41
CA SER A 229 13.75 6.14 0.88
C SER A 229 12.78 5.25 1.67
N HIS A 230 13.28 4.40 2.56
CA HIS A 230 12.45 3.52 3.36
C HIS A 230 11.88 4.25 4.57
N ILE A 231 10.70 3.84 5.01
CA ILE A 231 10.11 4.29 6.27
C ILE A 231 10.87 3.65 7.42
N GLY A 232 11.62 4.44 8.17
CA GLY A 232 12.22 4.03 9.44
C GLY A 232 11.33 4.42 10.62
N TYR A 233 11.76 4.08 11.83
CA TYR A 233 11.05 4.40 13.06
C TYR A 233 10.80 5.92 13.22
N ASP A 234 11.80 6.73 12.92
CA ASP A 234 11.75 8.19 12.94
C ASP A 234 10.69 8.75 11.98
N VAL A 235 10.63 8.22 10.76
CA VAL A 235 9.64 8.60 9.74
C VAL A 235 8.23 8.17 10.17
N ALA A 236 8.06 6.97 10.71
CA ALA A 236 6.79 6.49 11.21
C ALA A 236 6.25 7.36 12.35
N LEU A 237 7.12 7.80 13.29
CA LEU A 237 6.76 8.76 14.32
C LEU A 237 6.28 10.10 13.74
N GLY A 238 6.98 10.61 12.72
CA GLY A 238 6.58 11.83 12.01
C GLY A 238 5.22 11.70 11.33
N LEU A 239 4.96 10.56 10.65
CA LEU A 239 3.66 10.27 10.05
C LEU A 239 2.56 10.15 11.11
N ARG A 240 2.84 9.49 12.23
CA ARG A 240 1.88 9.37 13.35
C ARG A 240 1.54 10.73 13.96
N ALA A 241 2.52 11.61 14.07
CA ALA A 241 2.30 12.99 14.52
C ALA A 241 1.39 13.76 13.56
N ARG A 242 1.62 13.62 12.25
CA ARG A 242 0.81 14.27 11.21
C ARG A 242 -0.63 13.77 11.20
N ILE A 243 -0.85 12.47 11.38
CA ILE A 243 -2.18 11.87 11.50
C ILE A 243 -2.91 12.42 12.72
N ALA A 244 -2.24 12.44 13.89
CA ALA A 244 -2.81 12.98 15.12
C ALA A 244 -3.16 14.48 14.98
N LEU A 245 -2.33 15.26 14.30
CA LEU A 245 -2.59 16.67 13.99
C LEU A 245 -3.89 16.84 13.19
N THR A 246 -4.10 16.01 12.16
CA THR A 246 -5.32 16.05 11.35
C THR A 246 -6.57 15.64 12.15
N MET A 247 -6.42 14.78 13.14
CA MET A 247 -7.48 14.38 14.06
C MET A 247 -7.75 15.41 15.19
N GLU A 248 -6.98 16.49 15.25
CA GLU A 248 -6.97 17.45 16.37
C GLU A 248 -6.57 16.84 17.73
N ASP A 249 -5.87 15.70 17.72
CA ASP A 249 -5.22 15.14 18.90
C ASP A 249 -3.85 15.81 19.13
N TRP A 250 -3.92 17.03 19.66
CA TRP A 250 -2.77 17.90 19.87
C TRP A 250 -1.72 17.27 20.80
N ALA A 251 -2.17 16.49 21.78
CA ALA A 251 -1.28 15.86 22.75
C ALA A 251 -0.43 14.76 22.08
N THR A 252 -1.05 13.88 21.35
CA THR A 252 -0.36 12.83 20.58
C THR A 252 0.51 13.44 19.49
N ALA A 253 0.00 14.42 18.73
CA ALA A 253 0.77 15.11 17.69
C ALA A 253 2.07 15.70 18.24
N LYS A 254 2.00 16.43 19.37
CA LYS A 254 3.18 17.00 20.03
C LYS A 254 4.17 15.93 20.50
N ASN A 255 3.68 14.85 21.11
CA ASN A 255 4.54 13.82 21.67
C ASN A 255 5.25 13.02 20.57
N MET A 256 4.52 12.64 19.53
CA MET A 256 5.07 11.91 18.37
C MET A 256 6.06 12.78 17.58
N ALA A 257 5.77 14.06 17.38
CA ALA A 257 6.70 14.98 16.72
C ALA A 257 8.03 15.14 17.50
N LYS A 258 7.96 15.28 18.83
CA LYS A 258 9.16 15.32 19.65
C LYS A 258 9.97 14.03 19.61
N ALA A 259 9.29 12.87 19.64
CA ALA A 259 9.93 11.58 19.52
C ALA A 259 10.58 11.41 18.12
N ALA A 260 9.92 11.86 17.05
CA ALA A 260 10.47 11.82 15.70
C ALA A 260 11.76 12.64 15.58
N ILE A 261 11.78 13.86 16.12
CA ILE A 261 12.98 14.72 16.13
C ILE A 261 14.11 14.02 16.89
N ALA A 262 13.81 13.49 18.08
CA ALA A 262 14.82 12.81 18.91
C ALA A 262 15.37 11.54 18.23
N ALA A 263 14.53 10.77 17.52
CA ALA A 263 14.93 9.53 16.84
C ALA A 263 15.66 9.80 15.52
N SER A 264 15.35 10.89 14.82
CA SER A 264 15.93 11.18 13.49
C SER A 264 17.37 11.65 13.53
N GLY A 265 17.83 12.21 14.64
CA GLY A 265 19.11 12.90 14.73
C GLY A 265 19.19 14.19 13.91
N CYS A 266 18.05 14.68 13.38
CA CYS A 266 17.97 15.92 12.63
C CYS A 266 17.83 17.13 13.56
N GLU A 267 18.42 18.24 13.16
CA GLU A 267 18.23 19.53 13.84
C GLU A 267 17.20 20.36 13.07
N ILE A 268 16.39 21.13 13.81
CA ILE A 268 15.51 22.13 13.21
C ILE A 268 16.39 23.35 12.92
N ILE A 269 16.49 23.71 11.65
CA ILE A 269 17.30 24.86 11.17
C ILE A 269 16.47 26.14 11.29
#